data_705871ddb4c97819024bd51f5b077e57
#
_entry.id   705871ddb4c97819024bd51f5b077e57
#
_cell.length_a   1.000
_cell.length_b   1.000
_cell.length_c   1.000
_cell.angle_alpha   90.00
_cell.angle_beta   90.00
_cell.angle_gamma   90.00
#
_symmetry.space_group_name_H-M   'P 1'
#
loop_
_entity.id
_entity.type
_entity.pdbx_description
1 polymer ?
#
loop_
_entity_poly.entity_id
_entity_poly.type
_entity_poly.pdbx_seq_one_letter_code
_entity_poly.pdbx_strand_id
1 'polypeptide(L)'
;MRLEFLGAAHTVTGSCYLLETGEDRYLIDCGIFQGSKRIREYNYEEFSFNPADIDGVLLTHAHVDHCGLVPKLVREGFKGTVYATQATCDLAKIMLPDSAHIQESDAEMLNRKGQRRGDAPVEPLYGINDALDALKQFSPVPYDQELRLSDNLRVFFRDAGHILGSAILEIYVKENGKETKLVFSGDLGQPGQPILRDPTTIHGADFVITESTYGDRLHQLYDKETALIEIVNETMDRGGNLIIPSFAVGRTQTLLHYFFRLHREGRLDPDIPIIIDSPLAINATRVFLKNFRDFDEDALKVFGRNGKVPDFPQVRLCETAAESRALNSSEGSAIIISASGMADAGRVLHHLKHNLWRPESTILFVGYQAEGCLGRRLIDGITRVRVLGEEIAVKAQIKSLDGFSAHADANQIMSWLGEITSPKPAKIFIVHGEATAQGALKSRIQKELSIECYVPFRGDLAKITGRTAEIIPSNIPAVSVEKEMEDVLRDFDSDYRQLRRRVMHYVVRQPKMMEPVIKVMSKARNYIRKLFTPFNI
;
A
#
# COMPACT_ATOMS: atom_id res chain seq x y z
N MET A 1 16.69 14.85 22.13
CA MET A 1 15.42 14.56 21.45
C MET A 1 15.02 13.10 21.66
N ARG A 2 13.75 12.78 21.45
CA ARG A 2 13.18 11.44 21.58
C ARG A 2 12.45 11.08 20.27
N LEU A 3 12.63 9.88 19.79
CA LEU A 3 11.91 9.34 18.63
C LEU A 3 11.22 8.04 19.06
N GLU A 4 9.89 8.04 19.03
CA GLU A 4 9.08 6.86 19.36
C GLU A 4 8.48 6.26 18.09
N PHE A 5 8.55 4.92 17.97
CA PHE A 5 8.08 4.16 16.81
C PHE A 5 6.67 3.63 17.09
N LEU A 6 5.64 4.36 16.68
CA LEU A 6 4.23 4.06 16.99
C LEU A 6 3.58 3.11 16.00
N GLY A 7 4.19 2.95 14.82
CA GLY A 7 3.67 2.08 13.77
C GLY A 7 4.70 1.77 12.70
N ALA A 8 4.30 1.03 11.66
CA ALA A 8 5.15 0.46 10.61
C ALA A 8 6.39 -0.27 11.17
N ALA A 9 6.26 -0.85 12.35
CA ALA A 9 7.26 -1.65 13.06
C ALA A 9 6.90 -3.12 12.90
N HIS A 10 7.70 -3.87 12.15
CA HIS A 10 7.43 -5.25 11.68
C HIS A 10 6.14 -5.39 10.85
N THR A 11 5.66 -4.29 10.28
CA THR A 11 4.52 -4.23 9.36
C THR A 11 4.82 -3.24 8.24
N VAL A 12 4.18 -3.42 7.09
CA VAL A 12 4.26 -2.50 5.93
C VAL A 12 3.15 -1.43 5.96
N THR A 13 2.47 -1.23 7.09
CA THR A 13 1.37 -0.28 7.19
C THR A 13 1.31 0.36 8.57
N GLY A 14 0.58 1.47 8.67
CA GLY A 14 0.37 2.19 9.92
C GLY A 14 1.54 3.08 10.30
N SER A 15 2.23 3.69 9.31
CA SER A 15 3.37 4.57 9.55
C SER A 15 3.01 5.71 10.48
N CYS A 16 3.71 5.77 11.62
CA CYS A 16 3.52 6.83 12.62
C CYS A 16 4.74 6.87 13.55
N TYR A 17 5.39 8.01 13.59
CA TYR A 17 6.57 8.22 14.45
C TYR A 17 6.41 9.53 15.19
N LEU A 18 6.63 9.54 16.53
CA LEU A 18 6.58 10.75 17.34
C LEU A 18 8.00 11.24 17.60
N LEU A 19 8.30 12.43 17.09
CA LEU A 19 9.52 13.17 17.38
C LEU A 19 9.24 14.22 18.45
N GLU A 20 9.87 14.08 19.60
CA GLU A 20 9.84 15.07 20.68
C GLU A 20 11.22 15.71 20.83
N THR A 21 11.25 17.04 20.80
CA THR A 21 12.41 17.84 21.17
C THR A 21 12.13 18.50 22.53
N GLY A 22 12.93 19.48 22.97
CA GLY A 22 12.72 20.12 24.27
C GLY A 22 11.33 20.74 24.45
N GLU A 23 10.77 21.31 23.37
CA GLU A 23 9.48 22.05 23.39
C GLU A 23 8.54 21.62 22.26
N ASP A 24 9.05 20.99 21.20
CA ASP A 24 8.28 20.67 20.00
C ASP A 24 7.89 19.19 19.97
N ARG A 25 6.68 18.87 19.51
CA ARG A 25 6.14 17.53 19.32
C ARG A 25 5.52 17.37 17.94
N TYR A 26 6.17 16.61 17.07
CA TYR A 26 5.70 16.37 15.71
C TYR A 26 5.51 14.90 15.44
N LEU A 27 4.41 14.57 14.75
CA LEU A 27 4.27 13.26 14.13
C LEU A 27 4.89 13.28 12.74
N ILE A 28 5.61 12.22 12.40
CA ILE A 28 5.97 11.89 11.03
C ILE A 28 5.01 10.78 10.61
N ASP A 29 4.13 11.10 9.67
CA ASP A 29 2.99 10.30 9.25
C ASP A 29 1.99 9.98 10.39
N CYS A 30 0.78 9.55 10.00
CA CYS A 30 -0.27 9.07 10.90
C CYS A 30 -1.20 8.15 10.10
N GLY A 31 -0.75 6.92 9.87
CA GLY A 31 -1.31 5.99 8.90
C GLY A 31 -2.20 4.91 9.50
N ILE A 32 -3.12 4.40 8.66
CA ILE A 32 -3.98 3.25 9.00
C ILE A 32 -3.18 1.95 8.93
N PHE A 33 -3.36 1.10 9.92
CA PHE A 33 -2.92 -0.29 9.89
C PHE A 33 -3.82 -1.13 8.98
N GLN A 34 -3.22 -1.79 8.00
CA GLN A 34 -3.89 -2.69 7.06
C GLN A 34 -3.33 -4.11 7.18
N GLY A 35 -4.09 -5.12 6.73
CA GLY A 35 -3.67 -6.51 6.76
C GLY A 35 -4.60 -7.40 7.57
N SER A 36 -4.07 -8.28 8.41
CA SER A 36 -4.86 -9.21 9.23
C SER A 36 -5.84 -8.47 10.16
N LYS A 37 -6.89 -9.16 10.59
CA LYS A 37 -7.89 -8.58 11.51
C LYS A 37 -7.22 -7.94 12.73
N ARG A 38 -6.22 -8.60 13.30
CA ARG A 38 -5.48 -8.16 14.47
C ARG A 38 -4.70 -6.87 14.24
N ILE A 39 -3.98 -6.76 13.10
CA ILE A 39 -3.27 -5.54 12.75
C ILE A 39 -4.26 -4.38 12.58
N ARG A 40 -5.43 -4.63 11.98
CA ARG A 40 -6.48 -3.63 11.85
C ARG A 40 -7.11 -3.20 13.18
N GLU A 41 -7.08 -4.04 14.21
CA GLU A 41 -7.56 -3.69 15.55
C GLU A 41 -6.75 -2.53 16.18
N TYR A 42 -5.47 -2.36 15.84
CA TYR A 42 -4.66 -1.21 16.27
C TYR A 42 -5.24 0.15 15.89
N ASN A 43 -6.01 0.22 14.80
CA ASN A 43 -6.67 1.46 14.39
C ASN A 43 -7.70 1.97 15.41
N TYR A 44 -8.28 1.07 16.19
CA TYR A 44 -9.33 1.38 17.19
C TYR A 44 -8.77 1.61 18.60
N GLU A 45 -7.48 1.37 18.80
CA GLU A 45 -6.81 1.72 20.06
C GLU A 45 -6.73 3.23 20.22
N GLU A 46 -6.70 3.71 21.48
CA GLU A 46 -6.37 5.10 21.80
C GLU A 46 -4.92 5.39 21.39
N PHE A 47 -4.63 6.64 21.00
CA PHE A 47 -3.24 7.04 20.80
C PHE A 47 -2.47 6.97 22.12
N SER A 48 -1.20 6.53 22.07
CA SER A 48 -0.33 6.49 23.27
C SER A 48 0.10 7.87 23.77
N PHE A 49 -0.28 8.92 23.05
CA PHE A 49 -0.04 10.32 23.34
C PHE A 49 -1.38 11.10 23.31
N ASN A 50 -1.41 12.27 23.93
CA ASN A 50 -2.57 13.15 23.81
C ASN A 50 -2.52 13.92 22.48
N PRO A 51 -3.49 13.74 21.55
CA PRO A 51 -3.52 14.45 20.27
C PRO A 51 -3.48 15.99 20.38
N ALA A 52 -4.01 16.54 21.47
CA ALA A 52 -4.00 17.99 21.70
C ALA A 52 -2.60 18.56 22.00
N ASP A 53 -1.64 17.71 22.36
CA ASP A 53 -0.26 18.10 22.67
C ASP A 53 0.67 18.04 21.45
N ILE A 54 0.17 17.67 20.27
CA ILE A 54 0.93 17.56 19.03
C ILE A 54 0.88 18.89 18.29
N ASP A 55 2.06 19.46 18.00
CA ASP A 55 2.20 20.75 17.31
C ASP A 55 1.91 20.64 15.82
N GLY A 56 2.27 19.51 15.20
CA GLY A 56 2.01 19.27 13.77
C GLY A 56 2.30 17.86 13.32
N VAL A 57 1.88 17.59 12.08
CA VAL A 57 2.16 16.34 11.36
C VAL A 57 3.00 16.67 10.13
N LEU A 58 4.11 15.97 9.95
CA LEU A 58 4.95 16.02 8.74
C LEU A 58 4.59 14.79 7.90
N LEU A 59 3.79 14.98 6.87
CA LEU A 59 3.27 13.89 6.07
C LEU A 59 4.15 13.63 4.86
N THR A 60 4.68 12.41 4.76
CA THR A 60 5.55 12.00 3.65
C THR A 60 4.79 11.87 2.33
N HIS A 61 3.62 11.25 2.35
CA HIS A 61 2.78 11.09 1.15
C HIS A 61 1.33 10.68 1.48
N ALA A 62 0.47 10.59 0.45
CA ALA A 62 -0.97 10.47 0.63
C ALA A 62 -1.50 9.03 0.66
N HIS A 63 -0.68 7.97 0.69
CA HIS A 63 -1.22 6.64 0.91
C HIS A 63 -1.88 6.53 2.29
N VAL A 64 -2.95 5.75 2.39
CA VAL A 64 -3.75 5.68 3.63
C VAL A 64 -2.99 5.08 4.81
N ASP A 65 -1.99 4.26 4.58
CA ASP A 65 -1.10 3.72 5.59
C ASP A 65 -0.04 4.73 6.09
N HIS A 66 -0.04 5.96 5.54
CA HIS A 66 0.73 7.12 6.01
C HIS A 66 -0.14 8.28 6.48
N CYS A 67 -1.35 8.47 5.93
CA CYS A 67 -2.22 9.61 6.27
C CYS A 67 -3.58 9.23 6.87
N GLY A 68 -3.96 7.97 6.82
CA GLY A 68 -5.35 7.55 7.02
C GLY A 68 -5.87 7.67 8.46
N LEU A 69 -5.04 7.84 9.47
CA LEU A 69 -5.48 8.14 10.85
C LEU A 69 -5.53 9.65 11.17
N VAL A 70 -5.13 10.53 10.25
CA VAL A 70 -5.21 11.98 10.46
C VAL A 70 -6.64 12.44 10.79
N PRO A 71 -7.72 11.93 10.15
CA PRO A 71 -9.09 12.31 10.56
C PRO A 71 -9.43 11.88 11.99
N LYS A 72 -9.00 10.69 12.43
CA LYS A 72 -9.16 10.25 13.82
C LYS A 72 -8.38 11.14 14.77
N LEU A 73 -7.13 11.49 14.42
CA LEU A 73 -6.27 12.37 15.21
C LEU A 73 -6.95 13.74 15.45
N VAL A 74 -7.53 14.34 14.41
CA VAL A 74 -8.25 15.62 14.50
C VAL A 74 -9.52 15.48 15.35
N ARG A 75 -10.32 14.44 15.13
CA ARG A 75 -11.50 14.15 15.95
C ARG A 75 -11.16 14.00 17.44
N GLU A 76 -10.00 13.43 17.76
CA GLU A 76 -9.56 13.22 19.14
C GLU A 76 -8.80 14.42 19.74
N GLY A 77 -8.77 15.57 19.05
CA GLY A 77 -8.37 16.84 19.64
C GLY A 77 -7.13 17.50 19.05
N PHE A 78 -6.49 16.94 18.02
CA PHE A 78 -5.39 17.59 17.32
C PHE A 78 -5.84 18.89 16.65
N LYS A 79 -5.07 19.96 16.84
CA LYS A 79 -5.35 21.31 16.31
C LYS A 79 -4.18 21.89 15.53
N GLY A 80 -3.08 21.16 15.45
CA GLY A 80 -1.87 21.57 14.75
C GLY A 80 -2.03 21.57 13.22
N THR A 81 -0.96 21.80 12.53
CA THR A 81 -0.92 21.84 11.06
C THR A 81 -0.38 20.53 10.50
N VAL A 82 -1.00 20.03 9.43
CA VAL A 82 -0.49 18.89 8.64
C VAL A 82 0.29 19.47 7.46
N TYR A 83 1.61 19.36 7.51
CA TYR A 83 2.51 19.82 6.47
C TYR A 83 2.78 18.71 5.46
N ALA A 84 2.55 18.98 4.19
CA ALA A 84 2.78 18.03 3.09
C ALA A 84 3.08 18.79 1.80
N THR A 85 3.56 18.11 0.77
CA THR A 85 3.69 18.73 -0.55
C THR A 85 2.32 19.11 -1.12
N GLN A 86 2.28 20.03 -2.09
CA GLN A 86 1.02 20.43 -2.71
C GLN A 86 0.26 19.24 -3.32
N ALA A 87 0.99 18.36 -4.01
CA ALA A 87 0.39 17.19 -4.65
C ALA A 87 -0.14 16.18 -3.61
N THR A 88 0.59 15.96 -2.51
CA THR A 88 0.12 15.16 -1.38
C THR A 88 -1.14 15.74 -0.75
N CYS A 89 -1.21 17.07 -0.54
CA CYS A 89 -2.42 17.74 -0.07
C CYS A 89 -3.61 17.54 -1.03
N ASP A 90 -3.37 17.63 -2.33
CA ASP A 90 -4.44 17.46 -3.33
C ASP A 90 -4.89 15.98 -3.43
N LEU A 91 -3.99 15.03 -3.29
CA LEU A 91 -4.34 13.59 -3.21
C LEU A 91 -5.09 13.27 -1.90
N ALA A 92 -4.66 13.81 -0.76
CA ALA A 92 -5.35 13.61 0.51
C ALA A 92 -6.82 14.08 0.46
N LYS A 93 -7.13 15.16 -0.29
CA LYS A 93 -8.50 15.67 -0.49
C LYS A 93 -9.44 14.67 -1.16
N ILE A 94 -8.92 13.71 -1.89
CA ILE A 94 -9.73 12.66 -2.52
C ILE A 94 -9.63 11.34 -1.77
N MET A 95 -8.47 11.05 -1.18
CA MET A 95 -8.20 9.77 -0.50
C MET A 95 -8.90 9.66 0.86
N LEU A 96 -8.83 10.72 1.70
CA LEU A 96 -9.40 10.68 3.05
C LEU A 96 -10.93 10.59 3.07
N PRO A 97 -11.68 11.37 2.23
CA PRO A 97 -13.14 11.19 2.12
C PRO A 97 -13.53 9.82 1.54
N ASP A 98 -12.78 9.28 0.56
CA ASP A 98 -13.03 7.94 0.01
C ASP A 98 -12.83 6.86 1.08
N SER A 99 -11.75 6.96 1.85
CA SER A 99 -11.49 6.07 2.99
C SER A 99 -12.60 6.15 4.04
N ALA A 100 -13.06 7.35 4.39
CA ALA A 100 -14.16 7.55 5.32
C ALA A 100 -15.46 6.88 4.82
N HIS A 101 -15.80 7.10 3.55
CA HIS A 101 -16.98 6.49 2.94
C HIS A 101 -16.95 4.96 2.96
N ILE A 102 -15.79 4.36 2.69
CA ILE A 102 -15.60 2.90 2.78
C ILE A 102 -15.84 2.43 4.21
N GLN A 103 -15.30 3.11 5.22
CA GLN A 103 -15.46 2.75 6.63
C GLN A 103 -16.91 2.89 7.12
N GLU A 104 -17.60 3.96 6.74
CA GLU A 104 -19.03 4.13 7.03
C GLU A 104 -19.86 3.01 6.40
N SER A 105 -19.60 2.67 5.13
CA SER A 105 -20.29 1.60 4.41
C SER A 105 -20.04 0.23 5.04
N ASP A 106 -18.82 -0.04 5.47
CA ASP A 106 -18.46 -1.29 6.15
C ASP A 106 -19.13 -1.40 7.52
N ALA A 107 -19.15 -0.32 8.31
CA ALA A 107 -19.84 -0.26 9.59
C ALA A 107 -21.36 -0.48 9.43
N GLU A 108 -21.98 0.17 8.44
CA GLU A 108 -23.39 -0.06 8.13
C GLU A 108 -23.69 -1.51 7.73
N MET A 109 -22.84 -2.10 6.91
CA MET A 109 -22.98 -3.51 6.50
C MET A 109 -22.87 -4.45 7.71
N LEU A 110 -21.87 -4.22 8.59
CA LEU A 110 -21.68 -5.00 9.81
C LEU A 110 -22.88 -4.83 10.76
N ASN A 111 -23.38 -3.62 10.93
CA ASN A 111 -24.53 -3.30 11.79
C ASN A 111 -25.81 -3.98 11.28
N ARG A 112 -26.07 -3.95 9.96
CA ARG A 112 -27.21 -4.68 9.37
C ARG A 112 -27.15 -6.21 9.62
N LYS A 113 -25.94 -6.78 9.58
CA LYS A 113 -25.74 -8.21 9.90
C LYS A 113 -25.82 -8.48 11.40
N GLY A 114 -25.24 -7.61 12.22
CA GLY A 114 -25.18 -7.69 13.68
C GLY A 114 -26.55 -7.53 14.33
N GLN A 115 -27.38 -6.61 13.82
CA GLN A 115 -28.76 -6.39 14.32
C GLN A 115 -29.57 -7.68 14.36
N ARG A 116 -29.40 -8.56 13.36
CA ARG A 116 -30.10 -9.87 13.30
C ARG A 116 -29.58 -10.86 14.34
N ARG A 117 -28.41 -10.61 14.93
CA ARG A 117 -27.76 -11.45 15.95
C ARG A 117 -27.85 -10.86 17.35
N GLY A 118 -28.31 -9.59 17.47
CA GLY A 118 -28.32 -8.86 18.73
C GLY A 118 -26.96 -8.30 19.12
N ASP A 119 -26.04 -8.15 18.17
CA ASP A 119 -24.71 -7.58 18.43
C ASP A 119 -24.81 -6.07 18.67
N ALA A 120 -23.90 -5.50 19.47
CA ALA A 120 -23.77 -4.06 19.62
C ALA A 120 -23.36 -3.39 18.28
N PRO A 121 -23.85 -2.16 18.02
CA PRO A 121 -23.44 -1.43 16.82
C PRO A 121 -21.93 -1.17 16.80
N VAL A 122 -21.34 -1.30 15.61
CA VAL A 122 -19.95 -0.94 15.32
C VAL A 122 -19.92 0.48 14.75
N GLU A 123 -19.09 1.35 15.32
CA GLU A 123 -18.85 2.68 14.77
C GLU A 123 -17.73 2.67 13.75
N PRO A 124 -17.79 3.50 12.69
CA PRO A 124 -16.66 3.67 11.79
C PRO A 124 -15.49 4.31 12.54
N LEU A 125 -14.28 4.04 12.10
CA LEU A 125 -13.07 4.63 12.67
C LEU A 125 -13.10 6.17 12.64
N TYR A 126 -13.67 6.73 11.58
CA TYR A 126 -14.07 8.13 11.40
C TYR A 126 -15.05 8.23 10.24
N GLY A 127 -15.81 9.33 10.19
CA GLY A 127 -16.79 9.62 9.13
C GLY A 127 -16.29 10.66 8.13
N ILE A 128 -17.08 10.88 7.09
CA ILE A 128 -16.78 11.87 6.03
C ILE A 128 -16.55 13.27 6.61
N ASN A 129 -17.33 13.69 7.60
CA ASN A 129 -17.17 15.00 8.23
C ASN A 129 -15.82 15.14 8.94
N ASP A 130 -15.36 14.09 9.64
CA ASP A 130 -14.05 14.09 10.29
C ASP A 130 -12.92 14.22 9.25
N ALA A 131 -13.04 13.54 8.11
CA ALA A 131 -12.09 13.67 7.01
C ALA A 131 -12.07 15.09 6.41
N LEU A 132 -13.24 15.71 6.21
CA LEU A 132 -13.34 17.08 5.70
C LEU A 132 -12.81 18.11 6.70
N ASP A 133 -13.00 17.90 7.99
CA ASP A 133 -12.47 18.77 9.04
C ASP A 133 -10.94 18.64 9.12
N ALA A 134 -10.41 17.44 9.05
CA ALA A 134 -8.97 17.20 9.00
C ALA A 134 -8.30 17.90 7.81
N LEU A 135 -8.91 17.87 6.63
CA LEU A 135 -8.37 18.51 5.44
C LEU A 135 -8.22 20.05 5.56
N LYS A 136 -8.92 20.70 6.50
CA LYS A 136 -8.77 22.14 6.77
C LYS A 136 -7.43 22.48 7.43
N GLN A 137 -6.77 21.48 8.05
CA GLN A 137 -5.48 21.65 8.73
C GLN A 137 -4.28 21.40 7.81
N PHE A 138 -4.49 20.96 6.55
CA PHE A 138 -3.41 20.70 5.61
C PHE A 138 -2.82 22.02 5.08
N SER A 139 -1.50 22.12 5.12
CA SER A 139 -0.72 23.26 4.62
C SER A 139 0.35 22.77 3.63
N PRO A 140 0.32 23.23 2.37
CA PRO A 140 1.28 22.78 1.38
C PRO A 140 2.68 23.37 1.60
N VAL A 141 3.70 22.52 1.45
CA VAL A 141 5.11 22.89 1.53
C VAL A 141 5.77 22.59 0.18
N PRO A 142 6.52 23.54 -0.41
CA PRO A 142 7.26 23.28 -1.63
C PRO A 142 8.43 22.30 -1.38
N TYR A 143 8.79 21.53 -2.40
CA TYR A 143 10.03 20.78 -2.38
C TYR A 143 11.24 21.73 -2.29
N ASP A 144 12.31 21.25 -1.68
CA ASP A 144 13.63 21.87 -1.62
C ASP A 144 13.68 23.23 -0.90
N GLN A 145 12.60 23.62 -0.21
CA GLN A 145 12.54 24.84 0.59
C GLN A 145 12.54 24.53 2.08
N GLU A 146 13.21 25.40 2.84
CA GLU A 146 13.23 25.31 4.29
C GLU A 146 11.85 25.63 4.88
N LEU A 147 11.30 24.71 5.63
CA LEU A 147 10.18 24.94 6.52
C LEU A 147 10.72 25.06 7.95
N ARG A 148 10.68 26.27 8.49
CA ARG A 148 11.08 26.52 9.88
C ARG A 148 9.86 26.35 10.79
N LEU A 149 9.89 25.32 11.61
CA LEU A 149 8.81 24.99 12.54
C LEU A 149 8.97 25.70 13.89
N SER A 150 10.23 25.81 14.37
CA SER A 150 10.59 26.57 15.57
C SER A 150 12.02 27.13 15.41
N ASP A 151 12.54 27.76 16.46
CA ASP A 151 13.95 28.21 16.48
C ASP A 151 14.94 27.04 16.49
N ASN A 152 14.47 25.86 16.88
CA ASN A 152 15.29 24.67 17.03
C ASN A 152 14.95 23.55 16.05
N LEU A 153 13.90 23.73 15.23
CA LEU A 153 13.42 22.68 14.33
C LEU A 153 13.15 23.23 12.93
N ARG A 154 13.82 22.68 11.93
CA ARG A 154 13.61 22.98 10.51
C ARG A 154 13.57 21.71 9.68
N VAL A 155 12.78 21.72 8.61
CA VAL A 155 12.51 20.56 7.77
C VAL A 155 12.60 20.93 6.29
N PHE A 156 13.12 19.99 5.48
CA PHE A 156 13.03 20.05 4.02
C PHE A 156 12.28 18.82 3.53
N PHE A 157 11.39 19.03 2.58
CA PHE A 157 10.72 17.97 1.82
C PHE A 157 11.51 17.75 0.53
N ARG A 158 12.02 16.53 0.28
CA ARG A 158 12.73 16.14 -0.94
C ARG A 158 11.90 15.10 -1.68
N ASP A 159 11.94 15.13 -3.01
CA ASP A 159 11.18 14.16 -3.81
C ASP A 159 11.62 12.72 -3.51
N ALA A 160 10.68 11.87 -3.13
CA ALA A 160 10.93 10.46 -2.84
C ALA A 160 10.68 9.54 -4.05
N GLY A 161 10.10 10.05 -5.13
CA GLY A 161 9.86 9.32 -6.38
C GLY A 161 8.89 8.15 -6.28
N HIS A 162 8.15 8.00 -5.17
CA HIS A 162 7.27 6.87 -4.90
C HIS A 162 5.87 7.03 -5.51
N ILE A 163 5.16 8.08 -5.13
CA ILE A 163 3.95 8.56 -5.78
C ILE A 163 4.04 10.07 -5.95
N LEU A 164 3.12 10.64 -6.73
CA LEU A 164 3.08 12.09 -6.93
C LEU A 164 2.99 12.81 -5.57
N GLY A 165 3.93 13.70 -5.33
CA GLY A 165 4.01 14.47 -4.09
C GLY A 165 4.71 13.77 -2.93
N SER A 166 5.19 12.53 -3.08
CA SER A 166 5.89 11.81 -2.01
C SER A 166 7.20 12.48 -1.62
N ALA A 167 7.53 12.48 -0.34
CA ALA A 167 8.67 13.20 0.18
C ALA A 167 9.54 12.37 1.14
N ILE A 168 10.86 12.50 0.96
CA ILE A 168 11.86 12.26 1.98
C ILE A 168 11.90 13.49 2.87
N LEU A 169 11.94 13.32 4.19
CA LEU A 169 12.03 14.41 5.13
C LEU A 169 13.45 14.53 5.70
N GLU A 170 14.11 15.66 5.46
CA GLU A 170 15.34 16.03 6.16
C GLU A 170 14.97 16.93 7.34
N ILE A 171 15.11 16.43 8.55
CA ILE A 171 14.74 17.13 9.78
C ILE A 171 16.01 17.51 10.53
N TYR A 172 16.17 18.80 10.82
CA TYR A 172 17.32 19.34 11.57
C TYR A 172 16.83 19.81 12.93
N VAL A 173 17.37 19.20 13.97
CA VAL A 173 17.04 19.52 15.38
C VAL A 173 18.26 20.10 16.07
N LYS A 174 18.10 21.29 16.64
CA LYS A 174 19.17 21.97 17.39
C LYS A 174 18.92 21.83 18.89
N GLU A 175 19.81 21.13 19.60
CA GLU A 175 19.77 20.99 21.06
C GLU A 175 21.15 21.26 21.65
N ASN A 176 21.21 22.04 22.74
CA ASN A 176 22.45 22.37 23.43
C ASN A 176 23.55 22.92 22.50
N GLY A 177 23.16 23.73 21.51
CA GLY A 177 24.09 24.34 20.54
C GLY A 177 24.62 23.38 19.48
N LYS A 178 24.19 22.12 19.44
CA LYS A 178 24.51 21.13 18.40
C LYS A 178 23.30 20.87 17.53
N GLU A 179 23.53 20.73 16.24
CA GLU A 179 22.49 20.34 15.28
C GLU A 179 22.63 18.86 14.96
N THR A 180 21.52 18.15 14.93
CA THR A 180 21.43 16.73 14.56
C THR A 180 20.47 16.60 13.38
N LYS A 181 20.89 15.90 12.32
CA LYS A 181 20.09 15.65 11.12
C LYS A 181 19.49 14.26 11.13
N LEU A 182 18.16 14.19 11.11
CA LEU A 182 17.37 12.98 10.90
C LEU A 182 16.87 12.95 9.46
N VAL A 183 16.89 11.80 8.82
CA VAL A 183 16.32 11.60 7.49
C VAL A 183 15.28 10.48 7.57
N PHE A 184 14.04 10.80 7.23
CA PHE A 184 12.96 9.82 7.05
C PHE A 184 12.77 9.60 5.56
N SER A 185 12.94 8.38 5.10
CA SER A 185 12.78 8.08 3.67
C SER A 185 11.33 8.24 3.19
N GLY A 186 10.34 8.14 4.08
CA GLY A 186 9.01 7.77 3.66
C GLY A 186 9.10 6.47 2.87
N ASP A 187 8.26 6.31 1.87
CA ASP A 187 8.39 5.25 0.88
C ASP A 187 9.27 5.73 -0.28
N LEU A 188 10.29 4.95 -0.61
CA LEU A 188 11.22 5.27 -1.69
C LEU A 188 10.72 4.73 -3.03
N GLY A 189 10.77 5.56 -4.05
CA GLY A 189 10.45 5.18 -5.41
C GLY A 189 11.58 4.41 -6.12
N GLN A 190 11.20 3.74 -7.21
CA GLN A 190 12.19 3.17 -8.12
C GLN A 190 12.77 4.26 -9.02
N PRO A 191 14.09 4.35 -9.21
CA PRO A 191 14.66 5.18 -10.26
C PRO A 191 14.16 4.77 -11.65
N GLY A 192 13.92 5.78 -12.52
CA GLY A 192 13.43 5.57 -13.88
C GLY A 192 11.96 5.15 -13.98
N GLN A 193 11.15 5.34 -12.93
CA GLN A 193 9.70 5.15 -13.02
C GLN A 193 9.08 6.23 -13.91
N PRO A 194 8.12 5.87 -14.77
CA PRO A 194 7.40 6.86 -15.57
C PRO A 194 6.65 7.87 -14.70
N ILE A 195 6.59 9.11 -15.16
CA ILE A 195 5.85 10.24 -14.59
C ILE A 195 6.59 10.91 -13.42
N LEU A 196 7.23 10.14 -12.55
CA LEU A 196 7.83 10.63 -11.32
C LEU A 196 9.33 10.89 -11.51
N ARG A 197 9.83 11.85 -10.75
CA ARG A 197 11.29 12.05 -10.64
C ARG A 197 11.90 10.92 -9.82
N ASP A 198 13.18 10.71 -10.03
CA ASP A 198 13.95 9.78 -9.19
C ASP A 198 14.02 10.28 -7.74
N PRO A 199 14.13 9.37 -6.75
CA PRO A 199 14.35 9.74 -5.36
C PRO A 199 15.56 10.68 -5.22
N THR A 200 15.39 11.77 -4.48
CA THR A 200 16.46 12.73 -4.24
C THR A 200 17.61 12.07 -3.49
N THR A 201 18.83 12.28 -3.97
CA THR A 201 20.04 11.84 -3.28
C THR A 201 20.27 12.66 -2.02
N ILE A 202 20.48 12.01 -0.89
CA ILE A 202 20.79 12.63 0.39
C ILE A 202 22.29 12.44 0.67
N HIS A 203 23.03 13.53 0.84
CA HIS A 203 24.48 13.45 0.95
C HIS A 203 25.00 13.16 2.36
N GLY A 204 24.22 13.45 3.40
CA GLY A 204 24.63 13.21 4.78
C GLY A 204 23.46 13.19 5.75
N ALA A 205 23.57 12.40 6.82
CA ALA A 205 22.63 12.34 7.93
C ALA A 205 23.32 11.83 9.20
N ASP A 206 22.83 12.21 10.38
CA ASP A 206 23.26 11.58 11.62
C ASP A 206 22.50 10.28 11.89
N PHE A 207 21.22 10.26 11.55
CA PHE A 207 20.35 9.09 11.63
C PHE A 207 19.46 9.00 10.40
N VAL A 208 19.14 7.78 9.98
CA VAL A 208 18.21 7.50 8.88
C VAL A 208 17.14 6.57 9.38
N ILE A 209 15.89 6.88 9.05
CA ILE A 209 14.72 6.03 9.24
C ILE A 209 14.26 5.64 7.82
N THR A 210 14.46 4.36 7.45
CA THR A 210 14.22 3.91 6.07
C THR A 210 13.16 2.83 5.99
N GLU A 211 12.38 2.86 4.91
CA GLU A 211 11.49 1.76 4.55
C GLU A 211 12.27 0.49 4.22
N SER A 212 11.55 -0.63 4.16
CA SER A 212 12.10 -1.94 3.83
C SER A 212 11.10 -2.88 3.16
N THR A 213 10.10 -2.32 2.47
CA THR A 213 9.02 -3.07 1.82
C THR A 213 9.55 -4.20 0.93
N TYR A 214 10.57 -3.91 0.13
CA TYR A 214 11.27 -4.88 -0.71
C TYR A 214 12.73 -5.11 -0.29
N GLY A 215 13.02 -5.03 0.99
CA GLY A 215 14.37 -5.22 1.54
C GLY A 215 15.00 -6.60 1.28
N ASP A 216 14.20 -7.58 0.87
CA ASP A 216 14.61 -8.98 0.62
C ASP A 216 14.52 -9.41 -0.85
N ARG A 217 14.09 -8.54 -1.77
CA ARG A 217 13.81 -8.91 -3.16
C ARG A 217 14.25 -7.86 -4.16
N LEU A 218 14.35 -8.27 -5.43
CA LEU A 218 14.74 -7.43 -6.54
C LEU A 218 13.63 -7.38 -7.59
N HIS A 219 13.51 -6.26 -8.28
CA HIS A 219 12.63 -6.14 -9.43
C HIS A 219 13.22 -6.87 -10.63
N GLN A 220 12.36 -7.55 -11.37
CA GLN A 220 12.75 -8.16 -12.62
C GLN A 220 12.97 -7.07 -13.70
N LEU A 221 14.09 -7.16 -14.39
CA LEU A 221 14.43 -6.29 -15.50
C LEU A 221 13.91 -6.90 -16.81
N TYR A 222 12.88 -6.31 -17.41
CA TYR A 222 12.37 -6.67 -18.73
C TYR A 222 11.65 -5.47 -19.35
N ASP A 223 11.42 -5.54 -20.66
CA ASP A 223 10.66 -4.52 -21.38
C ASP A 223 9.16 -4.62 -21.05
N LYS A 224 8.75 -3.79 -20.09
CA LYS A 224 7.37 -3.74 -19.58
C LYS A 224 6.36 -3.36 -20.68
N GLU A 225 6.76 -2.51 -21.62
CA GLU A 225 5.89 -2.07 -22.70
C GLU A 225 5.63 -3.18 -23.71
N THR A 226 6.69 -3.86 -24.13
CA THR A 226 6.54 -5.01 -25.03
C THR A 226 5.72 -6.11 -24.39
N ALA A 227 5.97 -6.45 -23.12
CA ALA A 227 5.16 -7.44 -22.42
C ALA A 227 3.69 -7.02 -22.27
N LEU A 228 3.43 -5.72 -22.01
CA LEU A 228 2.06 -5.20 -21.88
C LEU A 228 1.31 -5.29 -23.22
N ILE A 229 1.93 -4.82 -24.33
CA ILE A 229 1.27 -4.80 -25.63
C ILE A 229 1.04 -6.22 -26.18
N GLU A 230 1.96 -7.16 -25.93
CA GLU A 230 1.76 -8.56 -26.28
C GLU A 230 0.51 -9.15 -25.61
N ILE A 231 0.32 -8.89 -24.30
CA ILE A 231 -0.88 -9.33 -23.56
C ILE A 231 -2.15 -8.66 -24.11
N VAL A 232 -2.09 -7.38 -24.47
CA VAL A 232 -3.20 -6.67 -25.10
C VAL A 232 -3.58 -7.38 -26.40
N ASN A 233 -2.62 -7.52 -27.33
CA ASN A 233 -2.86 -8.10 -28.65
C ASN A 233 -3.40 -9.53 -28.55
N GLU A 234 -2.78 -10.40 -27.74
CA GLU A 234 -3.27 -11.76 -27.51
C GLU A 234 -4.71 -11.81 -27.00
N THR A 235 -5.09 -10.84 -26.16
CA THR A 235 -6.45 -10.80 -25.58
C THR A 235 -7.46 -10.30 -26.61
N MET A 236 -7.11 -9.26 -27.35
CA MET A 236 -7.98 -8.69 -28.41
C MET A 236 -8.18 -9.69 -29.54
N ASP A 237 -7.12 -10.42 -29.96
CA ASP A 237 -7.20 -11.47 -31.00
C ASP A 237 -8.17 -12.60 -30.63
N ARG A 238 -8.33 -12.88 -29.32
CA ARG A 238 -9.34 -13.84 -28.83
C ARG A 238 -10.74 -13.26 -28.69
N GLY A 239 -10.93 -11.96 -28.91
CA GLY A 239 -12.21 -11.28 -28.73
C GLY A 239 -12.63 -11.10 -27.27
N GLY A 240 -11.67 -11.12 -26.33
CA GLY A 240 -11.92 -10.97 -24.91
C GLY A 240 -11.63 -9.58 -24.36
N ASN A 241 -12.01 -9.35 -23.10
CA ASN A 241 -11.64 -8.15 -22.36
C ASN A 241 -10.33 -8.35 -21.61
N LEU A 242 -9.51 -7.30 -21.56
CA LEU A 242 -8.36 -7.23 -20.66
C LEU A 242 -8.76 -6.46 -19.39
N ILE A 243 -8.91 -7.18 -18.27
CA ILE A 243 -9.23 -6.57 -16.97
C ILE A 243 -7.94 -6.38 -16.20
N ILE A 244 -7.67 -5.14 -15.78
CA ILE A 244 -6.47 -4.77 -15.02
C ILE A 244 -6.88 -4.26 -13.64
N PRO A 245 -6.86 -5.10 -12.59
CA PRO A 245 -6.98 -4.65 -11.20
C PRO A 245 -5.84 -3.68 -10.88
N SER A 246 -6.15 -2.44 -10.49
CA SER A 246 -5.14 -1.41 -10.31
C SER A 246 -5.43 -0.53 -9.08
N PHE A 247 -4.37 -0.07 -8.40
CA PHE A 247 -4.52 0.97 -7.41
C PHE A 247 -4.93 2.28 -8.07
N ALA A 248 -5.81 3.01 -7.42
CA ALA A 248 -6.38 4.25 -7.96
C ALA A 248 -5.34 5.37 -8.11
N VAL A 249 -4.36 5.42 -7.20
CA VAL A 249 -3.27 6.40 -7.19
C VAL A 249 -1.97 5.73 -7.60
N GLY A 250 -1.21 6.38 -8.47
CA GLY A 250 0.08 5.94 -9.00
C GLY A 250 -0.05 4.92 -10.13
N ARG A 251 -0.48 3.70 -9.82
CA ARG A 251 -0.50 2.58 -10.77
C ARG A 251 -1.37 2.81 -12.00
N THR A 252 -2.58 3.33 -11.81
CA THR A 252 -3.49 3.64 -12.92
C THR A 252 -2.87 4.68 -13.84
N GLN A 253 -2.21 5.71 -13.30
CA GLN A 253 -1.58 6.76 -14.08
C GLN A 253 -0.34 6.24 -14.83
N THR A 254 0.45 5.36 -14.21
CA THR A 254 1.58 4.68 -14.88
C THR A 254 1.11 3.84 -16.07
N LEU A 255 0.01 3.07 -15.92
CA LEU A 255 -0.59 2.30 -17.03
C LEU A 255 -1.06 3.22 -18.16
N LEU A 256 -1.72 4.33 -17.82
CA LEU A 256 -2.15 5.32 -18.81
C LEU A 256 -0.97 5.93 -19.58
N HIS A 257 0.14 6.20 -18.89
CA HIS A 257 1.38 6.68 -19.52
C HIS A 257 1.89 5.68 -20.56
N TYR A 258 1.97 4.38 -20.21
CA TYR A 258 2.40 3.34 -21.15
C TYR A 258 1.44 3.20 -22.34
N PHE A 259 0.13 3.15 -22.11
CA PHE A 259 -0.85 3.06 -23.18
C PHE A 259 -0.82 4.28 -24.10
N PHE A 260 -0.66 5.47 -23.54
CA PHE A 260 -0.54 6.69 -24.33
C PHE A 260 0.72 6.70 -25.18
N ARG A 261 1.86 6.23 -24.65
CA ARG A 261 3.12 6.10 -25.37
C ARG A 261 3.01 5.08 -26.51
N LEU A 262 2.46 3.90 -26.23
CA LEU A 262 2.20 2.85 -27.22
C LEU A 262 1.27 3.34 -28.35
N HIS A 263 0.23 4.13 -27.99
CA HIS A 263 -0.66 4.74 -28.98
C HIS A 263 0.10 5.73 -29.89
N ARG A 264 0.89 6.63 -29.31
CA ARG A 264 1.68 7.58 -30.09
C ARG A 264 2.73 6.93 -31.00
N GLU A 265 3.25 5.80 -30.62
CA GLU A 265 4.19 5.00 -31.40
C GLU A 265 3.50 4.13 -32.47
N GLY A 266 2.16 4.14 -32.52
CA GLY A 266 1.37 3.31 -33.44
C GLY A 266 1.43 1.81 -33.14
N ARG A 267 1.80 1.44 -31.93
CA ARG A 267 1.91 0.04 -31.45
C ARG A 267 0.60 -0.46 -30.83
N LEU A 268 -0.26 0.43 -30.37
CA LEU A 268 -1.58 0.12 -29.84
C LEU A 268 -2.63 0.46 -30.90
N ASP A 269 -3.49 -0.52 -31.22
CA ASP A 269 -4.60 -0.33 -32.16
C ASP A 269 -5.52 0.82 -31.67
N PRO A 270 -5.76 1.85 -32.51
CA PRO A 270 -6.55 3.02 -32.14
C PRO A 270 -8.04 2.71 -31.88
N ASP A 271 -8.54 1.56 -32.30
CA ASP A 271 -9.95 1.18 -32.11
C ASP A 271 -10.21 0.48 -30.77
N ILE A 272 -9.16 0.09 -30.02
CA ILE A 272 -9.30 -0.55 -28.72
C ILE A 272 -9.64 0.49 -27.65
N PRO A 273 -10.82 0.46 -27.02
CA PRO A 273 -11.16 1.38 -25.95
C PRO A 273 -10.43 1.03 -24.66
N ILE A 274 -9.91 2.06 -23.97
CA ILE A 274 -9.32 1.98 -22.64
C ILE A 274 -10.29 2.63 -21.66
N ILE A 275 -10.80 1.86 -20.72
CA ILE A 275 -11.84 2.31 -19.80
C ILE A 275 -11.26 2.39 -18.40
N ILE A 276 -11.35 3.56 -17.76
CA ILE A 276 -11.04 3.74 -16.35
C ILE A 276 -12.37 3.67 -15.58
N ASP A 277 -12.61 2.54 -14.92
CA ASP A 277 -13.82 2.34 -14.13
C ASP A 277 -13.51 2.38 -12.61
N SER A 278 -13.15 3.57 -12.16
CA SER A 278 -12.91 3.88 -10.74
C SER A 278 -13.00 5.40 -10.54
N PRO A 279 -14.02 5.92 -9.83
CA PRO A 279 -14.15 7.35 -9.56
C PRO A 279 -12.91 7.94 -8.86
N LEU A 280 -12.33 7.20 -7.90
CA LEU A 280 -11.12 7.62 -7.22
C LEU A 280 -9.93 7.72 -8.19
N ALA A 281 -9.74 6.73 -9.09
CA ALA A 281 -8.67 6.75 -10.08
C ALA A 281 -8.83 7.91 -11.08
N ILE A 282 -10.06 8.20 -11.49
CA ILE A 282 -10.39 9.36 -12.36
C ILE A 282 -9.98 10.66 -11.66
N ASN A 283 -10.38 10.85 -10.41
CA ASN A 283 -10.03 12.03 -9.62
C ASN A 283 -8.52 12.13 -9.38
N ALA A 284 -7.86 11.01 -9.07
CA ALA A 284 -6.40 10.96 -8.93
C ALA A 284 -5.70 11.39 -10.24
N THR A 285 -6.18 10.93 -11.40
CA THR A 285 -5.63 11.34 -12.69
C THR A 285 -5.76 12.85 -12.91
N ARG A 286 -6.89 13.45 -12.51
CA ARG A 286 -7.07 14.92 -12.55
C ARG A 286 -6.07 15.64 -11.63
N VAL A 287 -5.81 15.09 -10.43
CA VAL A 287 -4.80 15.63 -9.50
C VAL A 287 -3.40 15.54 -10.11
N PHE A 288 -3.05 14.41 -10.74
CA PHE A 288 -1.77 14.25 -11.45
C PHE A 288 -1.60 15.36 -12.49
N LEU A 289 -2.57 15.53 -13.37
CA LEU A 289 -2.51 16.55 -14.42
C LEU A 289 -2.46 17.98 -13.86
N LYS A 290 -3.12 18.26 -12.74
CA LYS A 290 -3.05 19.56 -12.05
C LYS A 290 -1.63 19.86 -11.54
N ASN A 291 -0.92 18.84 -11.05
CA ASN A 291 0.41 18.93 -10.47
C ASN A 291 1.53 18.51 -11.45
N PHE A 292 1.35 18.71 -12.75
CA PHE A 292 2.28 18.31 -13.81
C PHE A 292 3.71 18.86 -13.64
N ARG A 293 3.90 19.90 -12.84
CA ARG A 293 5.23 20.49 -12.55
C ARG A 293 6.13 19.54 -11.75
N ASP A 294 5.55 18.56 -11.09
CA ASP A 294 6.26 17.53 -10.33
C ASP A 294 6.60 16.30 -11.19
N PHE A 295 6.23 16.31 -12.49
CA PHE A 295 6.56 15.25 -13.42
C PHE A 295 8.02 15.27 -13.83
N ASP A 296 8.52 14.12 -14.27
CA ASP A 296 9.79 14.01 -14.97
C ASP A 296 9.73 14.63 -16.38
N GLU A 297 10.88 14.80 -17.01
CA GLU A 297 10.96 15.40 -18.36
C GLU A 297 10.28 14.54 -19.44
N ASP A 298 10.26 13.21 -19.28
CA ASP A 298 9.66 12.32 -20.27
C ASP A 298 8.13 12.33 -20.18
N ALA A 299 7.57 12.36 -18.99
CA ALA A 299 6.14 12.57 -18.81
C ALA A 299 5.66 13.94 -19.31
N LEU A 300 6.47 14.99 -19.12
CA LEU A 300 6.16 16.32 -19.68
C LEU A 300 6.14 16.32 -21.20
N LYS A 301 6.93 15.49 -21.88
CA LYS A 301 6.85 15.29 -23.34
C LYS A 301 5.59 14.53 -23.75
N VAL A 302 5.12 13.61 -22.91
CA VAL A 302 3.94 12.75 -23.16
C VAL A 302 2.66 13.50 -22.83
N PHE A 303 2.52 14.02 -21.62
CA PHE A 303 1.28 14.68 -21.15
C PHE A 303 1.21 16.18 -21.46
N GLY A 304 2.30 16.78 -21.90
CA GLY A 304 2.38 18.23 -22.14
C GLY A 304 2.61 19.04 -20.86
N ARG A 305 2.91 20.35 -21.08
CA ARG A 305 3.22 21.30 -19.99
C ARG A 305 2.06 22.23 -19.64
N ASN A 306 0.82 21.80 -19.88
CA ASN A 306 -0.36 22.64 -19.75
C ASN A 306 -1.41 22.12 -18.74
N GLY A 307 -1.14 20.99 -18.09
CA GLY A 307 -2.05 20.37 -17.12
C GLY A 307 -3.38 19.88 -17.72
N LYS A 308 -3.47 19.75 -19.02
CA LYS A 308 -4.65 19.23 -19.70
C LYS A 308 -4.50 17.74 -19.97
N VAL A 309 -5.62 17.04 -19.97
CA VAL A 309 -5.65 15.64 -20.44
C VAL A 309 -5.15 15.63 -21.88
N PRO A 310 -4.15 14.81 -22.23
CA PRO A 310 -3.74 14.62 -23.60
C PRO A 310 -4.94 14.21 -24.46
N ASP A 311 -4.94 14.58 -25.74
CA ASP A 311 -5.90 14.05 -26.70
C ASP A 311 -5.63 12.55 -26.90
N PHE A 312 -6.38 11.75 -26.16
CA PHE A 312 -6.30 10.29 -26.17
C PHE A 312 -7.73 9.74 -26.29
N PRO A 313 -8.28 9.75 -27.52
CA PRO A 313 -9.70 9.48 -27.75
C PRO A 313 -10.14 8.08 -27.35
N GLN A 314 -9.20 7.13 -27.21
CA GLN A 314 -9.47 5.77 -26.75
C GLN A 314 -9.83 5.70 -25.25
N VAL A 315 -9.42 6.69 -24.43
CA VAL A 315 -9.69 6.68 -23.00
C VAL A 315 -11.10 7.16 -22.71
N ARG A 316 -11.84 6.29 -22.02
CA ARG A 316 -13.20 6.58 -21.52
C ARG A 316 -13.19 6.54 -19.99
N LEU A 317 -13.74 7.58 -19.39
CA LEU A 317 -13.87 7.69 -17.93
C LEU A 317 -15.28 7.27 -17.52
N CYS A 318 -15.37 6.25 -16.66
CA CYS A 318 -16.63 5.69 -16.18
C CYS A 318 -16.90 6.24 -14.77
N GLU A 319 -17.63 7.34 -14.68
CA GLU A 319 -17.86 8.05 -13.42
C GLU A 319 -19.01 7.42 -12.63
N THR A 320 -20.08 7.04 -13.31
CA THR A 320 -21.30 6.56 -12.65
C THR A 320 -21.40 5.04 -12.56
N ALA A 321 -22.18 4.56 -11.60
CA ALA A 321 -22.48 3.13 -11.48
C ALA A 321 -23.36 2.62 -12.67
N ALA A 322 -24.10 3.49 -13.34
CA ALA A 322 -24.89 3.13 -14.52
C ALA A 322 -23.98 2.84 -15.72
N GLU A 323 -23.00 3.72 -15.97
CA GLU A 323 -21.96 3.52 -17.00
C GLU A 323 -21.17 2.23 -16.74
N SER A 324 -20.72 2.01 -15.49
CA SER A 324 -20.01 0.79 -15.08
C SER A 324 -20.82 -0.49 -15.36
N ARG A 325 -22.11 -0.48 -15.05
CA ARG A 325 -22.99 -1.63 -15.36
C ARG A 325 -23.15 -1.86 -16.87
N ALA A 326 -23.22 -0.80 -17.66
CA ALA A 326 -23.36 -0.90 -19.12
C ALA A 326 -22.17 -1.60 -19.78
N LEU A 327 -20.97 -1.50 -19.21
CA LEU A 327 -19.78 -2.20 -19.71
C LEU A 327 -19.92 -3.72 -19.70
N ASN A 328 -20.68 -4.28 -18.74
CA ASN A 328 -20.84 -5.73 -18.63
C ASN A 328 -21.71 -6.33 -19.74
N SER A 329 -22.46 -5.50 -20.46
CA SER A 329 -23.31 -5.87 -21.59
C SER A 329 -22.88 -5.28 -22.92
N SER A 330 -21.75 -4.54 -22.96
CA SER A 330 -21.22 -3.98 -24.20
C SER A 330 -20.64 -5.09 -25.09
N GLU A 331 -20.88 -5.00 -26.38
CA GLU A 331 -20.22 -5.82 -27.38
C GLU A 331 -18.83 -5.29 -27.71
N GLY A 332 -17.92 -6.19 -28.09
CA GLY A 332 -16.54 -5.88 -28.42
C GLY A 332 -15.58 -6.08 -27.26
N SER A 333 -14.29 -5.93 -27.57
CA SER A 333 -13.18 -6.07 -26.63
C SER A 333 -12.75 -4.72 -26.07
N ALA A 334 -12.33 -4.67 -24.82
CA ALA A 334 -11.85 -3.45 -24.17
C ALA A 334 -10.74 -3.75 -23.17
N ILE A 335 -9.91 -2.73 -22.91
CA ILE A 335 -9.00 -2.70 -21.75
C ILE A 335 -9.74 -1.98 -20.62
N ILE A 336 -9.96 -2.65 -19.48
CA ILE A 336 -10.69 -2.09 -18.34
C ILE A 336 -9.75 -2.02 -17.13
N ILE A 337 -9.41 -0.81 -16.71
CA ILE A 337 -8.61 -0.53 -15.52
C ILE A 337 -9.56 -0.15 -14.38
N SER A 338 -9.55 -0.94 -13.29
CA SER A 338 -10.49 -0.73 -12.19
C SER A 338 -9.87 -1.01 -10.84
N ALA A 339 -10.21 -0.23 -9.82
CA ALA A 339 -9.78 -0.44 -8.44
C ALA A 339 -10.71 -1.48 -7.75
N SER A 340 -10.18 -2.27 -6.81
CA SER A 340 -8.89 -2.22 -6.13
C SER A 340 -7.82 -3.08 -6.82
N GLY A 341 -6.56 -2.74 -6.58
CA GLY A 341 -5.41 -3.48 -7.15
C GLY A 341 -5.25 -4.92 -6.65
N MET A 342 -5.77 -5.25 -5.46
CA MET A 342 -5.77 -6.62 -4.89
C MET A 342 -7.04 -7.40 -5.20
N ALA A 343 -7.94 -6.82 -5.98
CA ALA A 343 -9.20 -7.43 -6.40
C ALA A 343 -10.16 -7.85 -5.26
N ASP A 344 -10.04 -7.24 -4.07
CA ASP A 344 -10.86 -7.57 -2.90
C ASP A 344 -12.09 -6.68 -2.72
N ALA A 345 -12.10 -5.51 -3.33
CA ALA A 345 -13.16 -4.50 -3.19
C ALA A 345 -13.33 -3.70 -4.49
N GLY A 346 -14.35 -2.87 -4.52
CA GLY A 346 -14.58 -1.93 -5.60
C GLY A 346 -15.23 -2.53 -6.85
N ARG A 347 -15.27 -1.69 -7.90
CA ARG A 347 -15.94 -2.04 -9.17
C ARG A 347 -15.26 -3.19 -9.91
N VAL A 348 -13.96 -3.40 -9.68
CA VAL A 348 -13.21 -4.53 -10.27
C VAL A 348 -13.86 -5.88 -9.99
N LEU A 349 -14.52 -6.05 -8.84
CA LEU A 349 -15.23 -7.30 -8.51
C LEU A 349 -16.36 -7.59 -9.50
N HIS A 350 -17.07 -6.57 -9.98
CA HIS A 350 -18.10 -6.74 -11.01
C HIS A 350 -17.47 -7.19 -12.33
N HIS A 351 -16.36 -6.57 -12.74
CA HIS A 351 -15.64 -6.98 -13.95
C HIS A 351 -15.10 -8.40 -13.84
N LEU A 352 -14.54 -8.79 -12.69
CA LEU A 352 -14.10 -10.16 -12.43
C LEU A 352 -15.27 -11.15 -12.51
N LYS A 353 -16.42 -10.84 -11.90
CA LYS A 353 -17.63 -11.67 -11.98
C LYS A 353 -18.05 -11.94 -13.42
N HIS A 354 -17.99 -10.94 -14.31
CA HIS A 354 -18.43 -11.05 -15.69
C HIS A 354 -17.36 -11.60 -16.66
N ASN A 355 -16.07 -11.59 -16.29
CA ASN A 355 -15.00 -11.97 -17.20
C ASN A 355 -14.23 -13.23 -16.77
N LEU A 356 -14.20 -13.64 -15.49
CA LEU A 356 -13.44 -14.82 -15.04
C LEU A 356 -13.86 -16.14 -15.70
N TRP A 357 -15.13 -16.28 -16.04
CA TRP A 357 -15.67 -17.51 -16.69
C TRP A 357 -15.48 -17.53 -18.19
N ARG A 358 -15.04 -16.42 -18.82
CA ARG A 358 -14.84 -16.26 -20.25
C ARG A 358 -13.40 -16.61 -20.63
N PRO A 359 -13.15 -17.70 -21.40
CA PRO A 359 -11.79 -18.14 -21.74
C PRO A 359 -11.06 -17.16 -22.68
N GLU A 360 -11.79 -16.31 -23.42
CA GLU A 360 -11.24 -15.28 -24.29
C GLU A 360 -10.68 -14.08 -23.49
N SER A 361 -11.18 -13.83 -22.28
CA SER A 361 -10.75 -12.70 -21.44
C SER A 361 -9.42 -12.97 -20.72
N THR A 362 -8.72 -11.89 -20.38
CA THR A 362 -7.50 -11.93 -19.56
C THR A 362 -7.66 -11.05 -18.32
N ILE A 363 -7.23 -11.54 -17.16
CA ILE A 363 -7.05 -10.75 -15.94
C ILE A 363 -5.54 -10.53 -15.77
N LEU A 364 -5.12 -9.26 -15.80
CA LEU A 364 -3.71 -8.89 -15.70
C LEU A 364 -3.42 -8.20 -14.37
N PHE A 365 -2.66 -8.86 -13.52
CA PHE A 365 -2.15 -8.26 -12.28
C PHE A 365 -0.81 -7.55 -12.56
N VAL A 366 -0.75 -6.28 -12.19
CA VAL A 366 0.41 -5.39 -12.41
C VAL A 366 1.07 -4.96 -11.11
N GLY A 367 0.96 -5.75 -10.07
CA GLY A 367 1.55 -5.47 -8.76
C GLY A 367 1.42 -6.64 -7.81
N TYR A 368 2.12 -6.52 -6.68
CA TYR A 368 2.11 -7.52 -5.62
C TYR A 368 0.68 -7.83 -5.16
N GLN A 369 0.43 -9.12 -4.93
CA GLN A 369 -0.83 -9.62 -4.40
C GLN A 369 -0.57 -10.25 -3.03
N ALA A 370 -1.15 -9.65 -1.98
CA ALA A 370 -0.98 -10.12 -0.60
C ALA A 370 -1.61 -11.49 -0.38
N GLU A 371 -1.07 -12.26 0.56
CA GLU A 371 -1.69 -13.52 0.97
C GLU A 371 -3.14 -13.33 1.42
N GLY A 372 -4.00 -14.26 1.04
CA GLY A 372 -5.42 -14.25 1.37
C GLY A 372 -6.30 -13.38 0.46
N CYS A 373 -5.75 -12.43 -0.31
CA CYS A 373 -6.55 -11.63 -1.25
C CYS A 373 -7.03 -12.46 -2.46
N LEU A 374 -8.10 -11.98 -3.13
CA LEU A 374 -8.64 -12.68 -4.30
C LEU A 374 -7.63 -12.72 -5.44
N GLY A 375 -6.89 -11.63 -5.66
CA GLY A 375 -5.86 -11.56 -6.71
C GLY A 375 -4.78 -12.62 -6.52
N ARG A 376 -4.29 -12.84 -5.29
CA ARG A 376 -3.30 -13.88 -4.97
C ARG A 376 -3.84 -15.28 -5.28
N ARG A 377 -5.06 -15.57 -4.87
CA ARG A 377 -5.70 -16.86 -5.13
C ARG A 377 -5.87 -17.14 -6.63
N LEU A 378 -6.14 -16.11 -7.43
CA LEU A 378 -6.21 -16.23 -8.89
C LEU A 378 -4.85 -16.54 -9.49
N ILE A 379 -3.78 -15.84 -9.06
CA ILE A 379 -2.40 -16.10 -9.50
C ILE A 379 -1.95 -17.51 -9.13
N ASP A 380 -2.32 -17.99 -7.94
CA ASP A 380 -2.01 -19.35 -7.46
C ASP A 380 -2.79 -20.46 -8.21
N GLY A 381 -3.63 -20.10 -9.19
CA GLY A 381 -4.27 -21.05 -10.11
C GLY A 381 -5.56 -21.69 -9.57
N ILE A 382 -6.28 -21.01 -8.68
CA ILE A 382 -7.60 -21.50 -8.23
C ILE A 382 -8.57 -21.58 -9.42
N THR A 383 -9.31 -22.68 -9.51
CA THR A 383 -10.23 -22.93 -10.65
C THR A 383 -11.66 -22.46 -10.41
N ARG A 384 -12.00 -22.10 -9.17
CA ARG A 384 -13.32 -21.54 -8.77
C ARG A 384 -13.13 -20.56 -7.63
N VAL A 385 -13.77 -19.40 -7.72
CA VAL A 385 -13.75 -18.36 -6.69
C VAL A 385 -15.16 -17.86 -6.39
N ARG A 386 -15.37 -17.37 -5.18
CA ARG A 386 -16.61 -16.67 -4.84
C ARG A 386 -16.40 -15.17 -4.99
N VAL A 387 -17.14 -14.53 -5.91
CA VAL A 387 -17.11 -13.09 -6.17
C VAL A 387 -18.52 -12.54 -5.96
N LEU A 388 -18.67 -11.52 -5.14
CA LEU A 388 -19.98 -10.90 -4.80
C LEU A 388 -21.06 -11.92 -4.42
N GLY A 389 -20.66 -12.97 -3.69
CA GLY A 389 -21.57 -14.01 -3.22
C GLY A 389 -21.82 -15.16 -4.20
N GLU A 390 -21.43 -15.06 -5.46
CA GLU A 390 -21.58 -16.09 -6.50
C GLU A 390 -20.29 -16.90 -6.68
N GLU A 391 -20.43 -18.21 -6.93
CA GLU A 391 -19.31 -19.08 -7.29
C GLU A 391 -19.06 -19.02 -8.79
N ILE A 392 -17.87 -18.55 -9.18
CA ILE A 392 -17.46 -18.32 -10.55
C ILE A 392 -16.33 -19.28 -10.94
N ALA A 393 -16.44 -19.95 -12.07
CA ALA A 393 -15.36 -20.75 -12.64
C ALA A 393 -14.27 -19.81 -13.21
N VAL A 394 -13.00 -20.12 -12.97
CA VAL A 394 -11.87 -19.38 -13.53
C VAL A 394 -11.45 -20.07 -14.82
N LYS A 395 -11.84 -19.48 -15.96
CA LYS A 395 -11.48 -19.92 -17.31
C LYS A 395 -10.68 -18.86 -18.07
N ALA A 396 -10.80 -17.58 -17.65
CA ALA A 396 -9.99 -16.49 -18.18
C ALA A 396 -8.50 -16.76 -17.98
N GLN A 397 -7.68 -16.20 -18.85
CA GLN A 397 -6.24 -16.23 -18.65
C GLN A 397 -5.88 -15.32 -17.47
N ILE A 398 -5.10 -15.85 -16.53
CA ILE A 398 -4.54 -15.07 -15.42
C ILE A 398 -3.08 -14.81 -15.75
N LYS A 399 -2.73 -13.53 -15.88
CA LYS A 399 -1.36 -13.08 -16.15
C LYS A 399 -0.90 -12.11 -15.06
N SER A 400 0.41 -12.08 -14.83
CA SER A 400 1.04 -11.12 -13.91
C SER A 400 2.24 -10.49 -14.61
N LEU A 401 2.36 -9.17 -14.47
CA LEU A 401 3.54 -8.41 -14.87
C LEU A 401 4.14 -7.76 -13.63
N ASP A 402 5.33 -8.21 -13.26
CA ASP A 402 6.09 -7.63 -12.15
C ASP A 402 6.76 -6.31 -12.56
N GLY A 403 7.41 -5.64 -11.60
CA GLY A 403 8.19 -4.42 -11.84
C GLY A 403 7.38 -3.14 -12.03
N PHE A 404 6.06 -3.19 -11.87
CA PHE A 404 5.21 -2.00 -11.77
C PHE A 404 5.07 -1.50 -10.33
N SER A 405 5.73 -2.09 -9.34
CA SER A 405 5.72 -1.57 -7.97
C SER A 405 6.28 -0.15 -7.93
N ALA A 406 5.76 0.68 -7.07
CA ALA A 406 6.29 2.02 -6.86
C ALA A 406 7.51 2.02 -5.93
N HIS A 407 7.64 1.04 -5.03
CA HIS A 407 8.75 0.97 -4.07
C HIS A 407 10.07 0.59 -4.71
N ALA A 408 11.14 1.16 -4.19
CA ALA A 408 12.50 0.74 -4.47
C ALA A 408 12.74 -0.72 -4.05
N ASP A 409 13.53 -1.47 -4.80
CA ASP A 409 13.98 -2.80 -4.43
C ASP A 409 15.20 -2.75 -3.48
N ALA A 410 15.61 -3.93 -3.00
CA ALA A 410 16.71 -4.03 -2.06
C ALA A 410 18.03 -3.40 -2.57
N ASN A 411 18.32 -3.48 -3.88
CA ASN A 411 19.52 -2.87 -4.45
C ASN A 411 19.38 -1.35 -4.55
N GLN A 412 18.20 -0.86 -4.91
CA GLN A 412 17.91 0.56 -5.04
C GLN A 412 17.94 1.24 -3.67
N ILE A 413 17.35 0.63 -2.62
CA ILE A 413 17.46 1.10 -1.23
C ILE A 413 18.92 1.15 -0.79
N MET A 414 19.70 0.08 -1.05
CA MET A 414 21.13 0.04 -0.71
C MET A 414 21.94 1.08 -1.46
N SER A 415 21.66 1.34 -2.73
CA SER A 415 22.31 2.38 -3.52
C SER A 415 22.01 3.76 -2.93
N TRP A 416 20.74 4.06 -2.63
CA TRP A 416 20.34 5.34 -2.03
C TRP A 416 20.99 5.57 -0.66
N LEU A 417 21.01 4.54 0.22
CA LEU A 417 21.69 4.60 1.51
C LEU A 417 23.22 4.78 1.36
N GLY A 418 23.81 4.21 0.34
CA GLY A 418 25.25 4.30 0.05
C GLY A 418 25.73 5.72 -0.29
N GLU A 419 24.85 6.59 -0.81
CA GLU A 419 25.16 7.98 -1.11
C GLU A 419 25.23 8.88 0.16
N ILE A 420 24.72 8.41 1.29
CA ILE A 420 24.69 9.16 2.56
C ILE A 420 26.04 9.02 3.26
N THR A 421 27.01 9.84 2.89
CA THR A 421 28.40 9.67 3.30
C THR A 421 28.96 10.79 4.18
N SER A 422 28.41 12.01 4.14
CA SER A 422 29.00 13.19 4.80
C SER A 422 27.97 14.06 5.54
N PRO A 423 27.69 13.80 6.82
CA PRO A 423 28.21 12.70 7.65
C PRO A 423 27.55 11.37 7.31
N LYS A 424 28.30 10.28 7.43
CA LYS A 424 27.76 8.93 7.38
C LYS A 424 26.86 8.68 8.58
N PRO A 425 25.69 8.02 8.43
CA PRO A 425 24.79 7.77 9.55
C PRO A 425 25.46 7.01 10.70
N ALA A 426 25.21 7.45 11.93
CA ALA A 426 25.65 6.72 13.11
C ALA A 426 24.79 5.45 13.34
N LYS A 427 23.51 5.54 12.97
CA LYS A 427 22.58 4.40 13.05
C LYS A 427 21.46 4.55 12.01
N ILE A 428 21.02 3.42 11.47
CA ILE A 428 19.84 3.34 10.59
C ILE A 428 18.74 2.57 11.33
N PHE A 429 17.54 3.16 11.40
CA PHE A 429 16.32 2.52 11.85
C PHE A 429 15.57 1.97 10.63
N ILE A 430 15.29 0.67 10.65
CA ILE A 430 14.64 -0.02 9.53
C ILE A 430 13.19 -0.27 9.90
N VAL A 431 12.28 0.38 9.19
CA VAL A 431 10.83 0.38 9.42
C VAL A 431 10.08 -0.01 8.15
N HIS A 432 8.76 0.00 8.16
CA HIS A 432 7.89 -0.17 7.00
C HIS A 432 8.29 -1.39 6.15
N GLY A 433 8.16 -2.58 6.75
CA GLY A 433 8.49 -3.85 6.10
C GLY A 433 8.13 -5.04 6.98
N GLU A 434 7.98 -6.19 6.36
CA GLU A 434 7.84 -7.45 7.08
C GLU A 434 9.16 -7.86 7.73
N ALA A 435 9.10 -8.65 8.80
CA ALA A 435 10.28 -9.03 9.59
C ALA A 435 11.40 -9.68 8.74
N THR A 436 11.03 -10.47 7.72
CA THR A 436 11.97 -11.09 6.77
C THR A 436 12.71 -10.07 5.94
N ALA A 437 11.99 -9.10 5.36
CA ALA A 437 12.55 -8.04 4.53
C ALA A 437 13.45 -7.11 5.37
N GLN A 438 13.00 -6.73 6.59
CA GLN A 438 13.78 -5.93 7.52
C GLN A 438 15.09 -6.64 7.93
N GLY A 439 15.03 -7.93 8.24
CA GLY A 439 16.20 -8.73 8.60
C GLY A 439 17.20 -8.87 7.47
N ALA A 440 16.72 -9.08 6.24
CA ALA A 440 17.56 -9.16 5.04
C ALA A 440 18.26 -7.82 4.76
N LEU A 441 17.52 -6.71 4.77
CA LEU A 441 18.06 -5.37 4.55
C LEU A 441 19.06 -4.99 5.65
N LYS A 442 18.75 -5.24 6.94
CA LYS A 442 19.67 -5.03 8.06
C LYS A 442 21.00 -5.73 7.83
N SER A 443 20.96 -7.01 7.46
CA SER A 443 22.17 -7.81 7.23
C SER A 443 23.03 -7.25 6.11
N ARG A 444 22.39 -6.76 5.04
CA ARG A 444 23.09 -6.12 3.91
C ARG A 444 23.72 -4.79 4.31
N ILE A 445 22.98 -3.91 4.97
CA ILE A 445 23.51 -2.59 5.41
C ILE A 445 24.72 -2.79 6.32
N GLN A 446 24.65 -3.68 7.29
CA GLN A 446 25.76 -3.95 8.20
C GLN A 446 26.98 -4.51 7.47
N LYS A 447 26.78 -5.42 6.51
CA LYS A 447 27.87 -6.06 5.76
C LYS A 447 28.48 -5.12 4.71
N GLU A 448 27.65 -4.42 3.92
CA GLU A 448 28.09 -3.67 2.73
C GLU A 448 28.45 -2.21 3.08
N LEU A 449 27.69 -1.58 3.99
CA LEU A 449 27.90 -0.18 4.37
C LEU A 449 28.61 -0.01 5.72
N SER A 450 28.72 -1.06 6.53
CA SER A 450 29.31 -1.00 7.89
C SER A 450 28.63 0.08 8.76
N ILE A 451 27.30 0.13 8.77
CA ILE A 451 26.48 1.04 9.59
C ILE A 451 25.67 0.21 10.57
N GLU A 452 25.60 0.69 11.82
CA GLU A 452 24.77 0.05 12.85
C GLU A 452 23.28 0.21 12.49
N CYS A 453 22.50 -0.90 12.61
CA CYS A 453 21.07 -0.91 12.29
C CYS A 453 20.24 -1.40 13.47
N TYR A 454 19.09 -0.76 13.66
CA TYR A 454 18.07 -1.19 14.59
C TYR A 454 16.74 -1.39 13.86
N VAL A 455 16.04 -2.47 14.17
CA VAL A 455 14.67 -2.75 13.71
C VAL A 455 13.77 -2.56 14.91
N PRO A 456 13.00 -1.45 14.98
CA PRO A 456 12.20 -1.14 16.15
C PRO A 456 10.93 -1.98 16.23
N PHE A 457 10.51 -2.28 17.44
CA PHE A 457 9.16 -2.73 17.74
C PHE A 457 8.24 -1.52 18.00
N ARG A 458 6.95 -1.74 17.87
CA ARG A 458 5.94 -0.70 18.16
C ARG A 458 6.04 -0.26 19.63
N GLY A 459 6.18 1.05 19.84
CA GLY A 459 6.37 1.67 21.15
C GLY A 459 7.82 1.75 21.60
N ASP A 460 8.80 1.23 20.85
CA ASP A 460 10.20 1.45 21.16
C ASP A 460 10.54 2.93 21.08
N LEU A 461 11.40 3.39 21.99
CA LEU A 461 11.84 4.77 22.10
C LEU A 461 13.34 4.87 21.88
N ALA A 462 13.79 5.70 20.95
CA ALA A 462 15.17 6.11 20.79
C ALA A 462 15.41 7.47 21.44
N LYS A 463 16.23 7.51 22.51
CA LYS A 463 16.77 8.76 23.07
C LYS A 463 18.04 9.14 22.32
N ILE A 464 17.96 10.22 21.57
CA ILE A 464 19.03 10.68 20.69
C ILE A 464 19.73 11.89 21.33
N THR A 465 21.05 11.80 21.44
CA THR A 465 21.91 12.91 21.92
C THR A 465 23.12 13.01 21.00
N GLY A 466 23.18 14.08 20.21
CA GLY A 466 24.20 14.24 19.16
C GLY A 466 24.13 13.06 18.18
N ARG A 467 25.21 12.28 18.09
CA ARG A 467 25.31 11.10 17.20
C ARG A 467 25.14 9.75 17.92
N THR A 468 24.57 9.74 19.11
CA THR A 468 24.29 8.52 19.86
C THR A 468 22.80 8.33 20.06
N ALA A 469 22.32 7.10 20.00
CA ALA A 469 20.94 6.74 20.26
C ALA A 469 20.88 5.59 21.27
N GLU A 470 20.29 5.85 22.43
CA GLU A 470 19.96 4.85 23.43
C GLU A 470 18.55 4.32 23.13
N ILE A 471 18.42 3.01 22.99
CA ILE A 471 17.13 2.38 22.71
C ILE A 471 16.51 1.93 24.03
N ILE A 472 15.29 2.36 24.28
CA ILE A 472 14.45 1.90 25.37
C ILE A 472 13.35 1.03 24.74
N PRO A 473 13.42 -0.29 24.94
CA PRO A 473 12.41 -1.19 24.42
C PRO A 473 11.04 -0.88 25.03
N SER A 474 10.02 -1.03 24.22
CA SER A 474 8.64 -0.91 24.66
C SER A 474 8.27 -2.00 25.66
N ASN A 475 7.44 -1.64 26.66
CA ASN A 475 6.73 -2.60 27.49
C ASN A 475 5.39 -3.06 26.87
N ILE A 476 5.05 -2.55 25.68
CA ILE A 476 3.90 -3.06 24.91
C ILE A 476 4.30 -4.48 24.52
N PRO A 477 3.60 -5.53 24.98
CA PRO A 477 3.95 -6.87 24.59
C PRO A 477 3.92 -6.92 23.07
N ALA A 478 5.07 -7.22 22.47
CA ALA A 478 5.07 -7.71 21.10
C ALA A 478 3.95 -8.74 21.08
N VAL A 479 3.08 -8.63 20.11
CA VAL A 479 2.01 -9.58 19.91
C VAL A 479 2.57 -10.95 20.21
N SER A 480 2.17 -11.56 21.31
CA SER A 480 2.86 -12.76 21.76
C SER A 480 2.74 -13.77 20.64
N VAL A 481 3.88 -14.30 20.18
CA VAL A 481 3.93 -15.39 19.17
C VAL A 481 3.00 -16.52 19.59
N GLU A 482 2.80 -16.70 20.90
CA GLU A 482 1.83 -17.61 21.50
C GLU A 482 0.39 -17.28 21.12
N LYS A 483 -0.02 -16.01 21.18
CA LYS A 483 -1.39 -15.60 20.84
C LYS A 483 -1.64 -15.63 19.34
N GLU A 484 -0.64 -15.31 18.53
CA GLU A 484 -0.70 -15.46 17.08
C GLU A 484 -0.81 -16.94 16.68
N MET A 485 -0.05 -17.79 17.36
CA MET A 485 -0.14 -19.24 17.18
C MET A 485 -1.50 -19.78 17.65
N GLU A 486 -2.04 -19.31 18.78
CA GLU A 486 -3.38 -19.68 19.25
C GLU A 486 -4.47 -19.28 18.26
N ASP A 487 -4.37 -18.10 17.64
CA ASP A 487 -5.34 -17.65 16.63
C ASP A 487 -5.24 -18.50 15.35
N VAL A 488 -4.03 -18.77 14.87
CA VAL A 488 -3.79 -19.67 13.73
C VAL A 488 -4.30 -21.08 14.03
N LEU A 489 -4.04 -21.61 15.21
CA LEU A 489 -4.54 -22.93 15.62
C LEU A 489 -6.07 -22.96 15.75
N ARG A 490 -6.68 -21.88 16.22
CA ARG A 490 -8.14 -21.75 16.33
C ARG A 490 -8.81 -21.71 14.94
N ASP A 491 -8.24 -20.96 14.00
CA ASP A 491 -8.71 -20.88 12.61
C ASP A 491 -8.56 -22.25 11.91
N PHE A 492 -7.41 -22.90 12.11
CA PHE A 492 -7.15 -24.26 11.62
C PHE A 492 -8.18 -25.26 12.19
N ASP A 493 -8.48 -25.18 13.49
CA ASP A 493 -9.46 -26.06 14.13
C ASP A 493 -10.89 -25.79 13.61
N SER A 494 -11.22 -24.53 13.33
CA SER A 494 -12.50 -24.13 12.69
C SER A 494 -12.63 -24.73 11.29
N ASP A 495 -11.60 -24.58 10.45
CA ASP A 495 -11.56 -25.12 9.09
C ASP A 495 -11.59 -26.64 9.09
N TYR A 496 -10.86 -27.28 10.01
CA TYR A 496 -10.88 -28.72 10.19
C TYR A 496 -12.29 -29.22 10.60
N ARG A 497 -12.98 -28.54 11.51
CA ARG A 497 -14.36 -28.88 11.91
C ARG A 497 -15.33 -28.72 10.73
N GLN A 498 -15.15 -27.71 9.89
CA GLN A 498 -15.96 -27.49 8.71
C GLN A 498 -15.69 -28.59 7.65
N LEU A 499 -14.41 -28.88 7.38
CA LEU A 499 -14.01 -29.97 6.48
C LEU A 499 -14.56 -31.32 6.95
N ARG A 500 -14.40 -31.62 8.25
CA ARG A 500 -14.93 -32.84 8.86
C ARG A 500 -16.44 -32.99 8.64
N ARG A 501 -17.22 -31.91 8.86
CA ARG A 501 -18.67 -31.93 8.61
C ARG A 501 -18.99 -32.21 7.14
N ARG A 502 -18.30 -31.58 6.21
CA ARG A 502 -18.47 -31.77 4.75
C ARG A 502 -18.12 -33.20 4.33
N VAL A 503 -17.02 -33.73 4.79
CA VAL A 503 -16.55 -35.09 4.49
C VAL A 503 -17.55 -36.12 5.02
N MET A 504 -17.99 -35.99 6.28
CA MET A 504 -18.98 -36.90 6.86
C MET A 504 -20.32 -36.86 6.10
N HIS A 505 -20.79 -35.65 5.76
CA HIS A 505 -22.01 -35.49 4.98
C HIS A 505 -21.92 -36.12 3.58
N TYR A 506 -20.74 -35.95 2.92
CA TYR A 506 -20.48 -36.52 1.61
C TYR A 506 -20.42 -38.04 1.64
N VAL A 507 -19.70 -38.64 2.59
CA VAL A 507 -19.56 -40.11 2.74
C VAL A 507 -20.88 -40.78 3.11
N VAL A 508 -21.70 -40.14 3.97
CA VAL A 508 -23.03 -40.67 4.32
C VAL A 508 -23.95 -40.71 3.10
N ARG A 509 -23.89 -39.75 2.20
CA ARG A 509 -24.67 -39.71 0.96
C ARG A 509 -24.12 -40.60 -0.15
N GLN A 510 -22.82 -40.89 -0.12
CA GLN A 510 -22.15 -41.72 -1.12
C GLN A 510 -21.20 -42.74 -0.45
N PRO A 511 -21.76 -43.81 0.17
CA PRO A 511 -20.98 -44.79 0.94
C PRO A 511 -19.83 -45.45 0.15
N LYS A 512 -19.97 -45.59 -1.18
CA LYS A 512 -18.93 -46.14 -2.06
C LYS A 512 -17.65 -45.26 -2.11
N MET A 513 -17.75 -44.01 -1.70
CA MET A 513 -16.61 -43.06 -1.66
C MET A 513 -15.85 -43.11 -0.33
N MET A 514 -16.29 -43.91 0.65
CA MET A 514 -15.65 -43.97 1.96
C MET A 514 -14.17 -44.36 1.89
N GLU A 515 -13.82 -45.37 1.13
CA GLU A 515 -12.46 -45.88 1.01
C GLU A 515 -11.52 -44.90 0.31
N PRO A 516 -11.89 -44.28 -0.85
CA PRO A 516 -11.12 -43.20 -1.46
C PRO A 516 -10.91 -41.99 -0.53
N VAL A 517 -11.94 -41.58 0.20
CA VAL A 517 -11.87 -40.45 1.14
C VAL A 517 -10.92 -40.74 2.30
N ILE A 518 -11.00 -41.95 2.90
CA ILE A 518 -10.07 -42.38 3.94
C ILE A 518 -8.63 -42.34 3.45
N LYS A 519 -8.37 -42.77 2.20
CA LYS A 519 -7.02 -42.72 1.60
C LYS A 519 -6.50 -41.31 1.43
N VAL A 520 -7.33 -40.37 0.99
CA VAL A 520 -6.99 -38.95 0.86
C VAL A 520 -6.70 -38.32 2.24
N MET A 521 -7.60 -38.54 3.22
CA MET A 521 -7.41 -38.01 4.58
C MET A 521 -6.16 -38.57 5.28
N SER A 522 -5.83 -39.83 5.03
CA SER A 522 -4.62 -40.45 5.56
C SER A 522 -3.35 -39.85 4.94
N LYS A 523 -3.37 -39.52 3.63
CA LYS A 523 -2.27 -38.81 2.98
C LYS A 523 -2.10 -37.38 3.53
N ALA A 524 -3.20 -36.66 3.70
CA ALA A 524 -3.17 -35.31 4.28
C ALA A 524 -2.60 -35.31 5.70
N ARG A 525 -3.03 -36.25 6.56
CA ARG A 525 -2.48 -36.42 7.91
C ARG A 525 -0.98 -36.68 7.90
N ASN A 526 -0.52 -37.55 7.00
CA ASN A 526 0.91 -37.89 6.88
C ASN A 526 1.73 -36.70 6.36
N TYR A 527 1.15 -35.88 5.47
CA TYR A 527 1.77 -34.65 4.99
C TYR A 527 1.94 -33.64 6.11
N ILE A 528 0.89 -33.38 6.88
CA ILE A 528 0.93 -32.49 8.06
C ILE A 528 2.03 -32.95 9.05
N ARG A 529 2.05 -34.25 9.38
CA ARG A 529 3.10 -34.79 10.27
C ARG A 529 4.51 -34.52 9.74
N LYS A 530 4.74 -34.68 8.43
CA LYS A 530 6.06 -34.39 7.83
C LYS A 530 6.46 -32.93 7.89
N LEU A 531 5.50 -32.00 7.81
CA LEU A 531 5.78 -30.57 7.93
C LEU A 531 6.32 -30.18 9.32
N PHE A 532 5.88 -30.88 10.39
CA PHE A 532 6.32 -30.57 11.75
C PHE A 532 7.49 -31.42 12.22
N THR A 533 7.89 -32.47 11.50
CA THR A 533 9.06 -33.30 11.84
C THR A 533 10.37 -32.50 11.99
N PRO A 534 10.68 -31.48 11.16
CA PRO A 534 11.90 -30.68 11.33
C PRO A 534 11.95 -29.86 12.61
N PHE A 535 10.81 -29.62 13.25
CA PHE A 535 10.71 -28.79 14.48
C PHE A 535 10.69 -29.61 15.77
N ASN A 536 10.81 -30.94 15.71
CA ASN A 536 10.69 -31.85 16.87
C ASN A 536 9.36 -31.70 17.65
N ILE A 537 8.26 -31.36 16.94
CA ILE A 537 6.91 -31.22 17.49
C ILE A 537 6.07 -32.43 17.08
#